data_62065120b6a817796ac747f1be64415a
#
_entry.id   62065120b6a817796ac747f1be64415a
#
_cell.length_a   1.000
_cell.length_b   1.000
_cell.length_c   1.000
_cell.angle_alpha   90.00
_cell.angle_beta   90.00
_cell.angle_gamma   90.00
#
_symmetry.space_group_name_H-M   'P 1'
#
loop_
_entity.id
_entity.type
_entity.pdbx_description
1 polymer ?
#
loop_
_entity_poly.entity_id
_entity_poly.type
_entity_poly.pdbx_seq_one_letter_code
_entity_poly.pdbx_strand_id
1 'polypeptide(L)'
;FFKALLFLGAGSVIIAMHHNENMWDMGGLRKRMPVTYATFLVGSLALAGIVPFAGFWSKDEVLYEALIHGLGTEGSLGTVFLAAYAMGLLAVLFTGFYTFRMVALTFHGEPRTDLAADPESVGWNVKGPLSVLGLLAATTGFLNLAPVKKLTGAKVDFLHQWLEGPEGAALMATLSAKHYKHLLHDVNPAHVTASELGPLLPAALSLGLAVTGALVAFRLYATPEPTEHTAKLGGLQDVLYNNYYQDEYQVWLATNVVQPLAGVADTVDQSLVDGVVDGVSSVSLSSG
;
A
#
# COMPACT_ATOMS: atom_id res chain seq x y z
N PHE A 1 0.15 9.03 -6.18
CA PHE A 1 -0.04 8.85 -7.63
C PHE A 1 -0.12 7.39 -8.03
N PHE A 2 0.90 6.57 -7.77
CA PHE A 2 0.95 5.17 -8.25
C PHE A 2 -0.18 4.29 -7.70
N LYS A 3 -0.67 4.52 -6.49
CA LYS A 3 -1.80 3.76 -5.94
C LYS A 3 -3.11 4.08 -6.70
N ALA A 4 -3.39 5.35 -6.94
CA ALA A 4 -4.53 5.78 -7.74
C ALA A 4 -4.43 5.29 -9.19
N LEU A 5 -3.21 5.31 -9.76
CA LEU A 5 -2.91 4.79 -11.08
C LEU A 5 -3.23 3.30 -11.20
N LEU A 6 -2.77 2.49 -10.26
CA LEU A 6 -3.02 1.04 -10.25
C LEU A 6 -4.50 0.71 -10.04
N PHE A 7 -5.17 1.45 -9.16
CA PHE A 7 -6.61 1.29 -8.92
C PHE A 7 -7.42 1.60 -10.18
N LEU A 8 -7.18 2.75 -10.80
CA LEU A 8 -7.87 3.14 -12.03
C LEU A 8 -7.51 2.21 -13.20
N GLY A 9 -6.26 1.75 -13.25
CA GLY A 9 -5.78 0.76 -14.22
C GLY A 9 -6.48 -0.59 -14.06
N ALA A 10 -6.65 -1.09 -12.84
CA ALA A 10 -7.41 -2.29 -12.55
C ALA A 10 -8.89 -2.13 -12.97
N GLY A 11 -9.52 -1.01 -12.62
CA GLY A 11 -10.89 -0.69 -13.06
C GLY A 11 -11.01 -0.66 -14.59
N SER A 12 -10.01 -0.13 -15.29
CA SER A 12 -9.96 -0.15 -16.76
C SER A 12 -9.92 -1.58 -17.33
N VAL A 13 -9.17 -2.49 -16.70
CA VAL A 13 -9.13 -3.92 -17.11
C VAL A 13 -10.45 -4.60 -16.80
N ILE A 14 -11.02 -4.40 -15.62
CA ILE A 14 -12.29 -4.99 -15.19
C ILE A 14 -13.43 -4.58 -16.13
N ILE A 15 -13.50 -3.30 -16.51
CA ILE A 15 -14.48 -2.82 -17.51
C ILE A 15 -14.28 -3.54 -18.84
N ALA A 16 -13.05 -3.61 -19.35
CA ALA A 16 -12.73 -4.26 -20.62
C ALA A 16 -13.04 -5.77 -20.61
N MET A 17 -13.02 -6.39 -19.44
CA MET A 17 -13.32 -7.82 -19.20
C MET A 17 -14.77 -8.05 -18.75
N HIS A 18 -15.71 -7.12 -19.04
CA HIS A 18 -17.12 -7.25 -18.67
C HIS A 18 -17.37 -7.58 -17.19
N HIS A 19 -16.65 -6.89 -16.30
CA HIS A 19 -16.67 -7.06 -14.84
C HIS A 19 -16.11 -8.40 -14.32
N ASN A 20 -15.33 -9.12 -15.13
CA ASN A 20 -14.57 -10.27 -14.63
C ASN A 20 -13.30 -9.77 -13.92
N GLU A 21 -13.18 -10.09 -12.62
CA GLU A 21 -12.05 -9.70 -11.77
C GLU A 21 -11.00 -10.81 -11.64
N ASN A 22 -11.30 -12.02 -12.13
CA ASN A 22 -10.42 -13.17 -11.99
C ASN A 22 -9.22 -13.07 -12.94
N MET A 23 -8.05 -12.82 -12.41
CA MET A 23 -6.81 -12.73 -13.20
C MET A 23 -6.46 -14.03 -13.95
N TRP A 24 -6.95 -15.18 -13.51
CA TRP A 24 -6.74 -16.45 -14.17
C TRP A 24 -7.49 -16.57 -15.50
N ASP A 25 -8.55 -15.79 -15.69
CA ASP A 25 -9.34 -15.74 -16.93
C ASP A 25 -8.80 -14.71 -17.94
N MET A 26 -7.80 -13.93 -17.53
CA MET A 26 -7.17 -12.88 -18.35
C MET A 26 -5.99 -13.43 -19.15
N GLY A 27 -5.07 -12.60 -19.56
CA GLY A 27 -3.83 -12.92 -20.27
C GLY A 27 -3.74 -12.21 -21.61
N GLY A 28 -2.51 -11.94 -22.05
CA GLY A 28 -2.25 -11.35 -23.34
C GLY A 28 -2.77 -9.92 -23.58
N LEU A 29 -3.32 -9.24 -22.57
CA LEU A 29 -3.97 -7.94 -22.71
C LEU A 29 -3.03 -6.81 -23.09
N ARG A 30 -1.70 -6.98 -22.96
CA ARG A 30 -0.71 -5.94 -23.30
C ARG A 30 -0.81 -5.43 -24.76
N LYS A 31 -1.17 -6.31 -25.68
CA LYS A 31 -1.28 -5.97 -27.11
C LYS A 31 -2.61 -5.29 -27.45
N ARG A 32 -3.66 -5.56 -26.66
CA ARG A 32 -5.02 -5.08 -26.85
C ARG A 32 -5.29 -3.79 -26.10
N MET A 33 -4.65 -3.63 -24.95
CA MET A 33 -4.78 -2.46 -24.07
C MET A 33 -3.41 -1.80 -23.80
N PRO A 34 -2.69 -1.31 -24.83
CA PRO A 34 -1.30 -0.88 -24.67
C PRO A 34 -1.12 0.32 -23.74
N VAL A 35 -2.06 1.27 -23.73
CA VAL A 35 -2.01 2.44 -22.82
C VAL A 35 -2.21 2.00 -21.37
N THR A 36 -3.24 1.19 -21.11
CA THR A 36 -3.49 0.64 -19.78
C THR A 36 -2.31 -0.20 -19.29
N TYR A 37 -1.74 -1.04 -20.15
CA TYR A 37 -0.57 -1.83 -19.80
C TYR A 37 0.64 -0.96 -19.46
N ALA A 38 0.99 0.03 -20.29
CA ALA A 38 2.15 0.89 -20.06
C ALA A 38 2.02 1.68 -18.75
N THR A 39 0.86 2.27 -18.51
CA THR A 39 0.58 3.04 -17.29
C THR A 39 0.52 2.14 -16.06
N PHE A 40 -0.09 0.96 -16.16
CA PHE A 40 -0.12 -0.04 -15.10
C PHE A 40 1.27 -0.56 -14.75
N LEU A 41 2.13 -0.78 -15.76
CA LEU A 41 3.53 -1.17 -15.56
C LEU A 41 4.32 -0.09 -14.81
N VAL A 42 4.15 1.19 -15.18
CA VAL A 42 4.77 2.32 -14.46
C VAL A 42 4.31 2.35 -12.99
N GLY A 43 3.01 2.20 -12.74
CA GLY A 43 2.48 2.12 -11.38
C GLY A 43 3.03 0.94 -10.59
N SER A 44 3.19 -0.21 -11.24
CA SER A 44 3.75 -1.44 -10.66
C SER A 44 5.23 -1.29 -10.30
N LEU A 45 6.02 -0.68 -11.18
CA LEU A 45 7.44 -0.36 -10.94
C LEU A 45 7.58 0.62 -9.77
N ALA A 46 6.72 1.64 -9.71
CA ALA A 46 6.70 2.59 -8.61
C ALA A 46 6.29 1.92 -7.28
N LEU A 47 5.25 1.09 -7.28
CA LEU A 47 4.81 0.34 -6.08
C LEU A 47 5.88 -0.62 -5.58
N ALA A 48 6.54 -1.35 -6.48
CA ALA A 48 7.63 -2.26 -6.12
C ALA A 48 8.87 -1.52 -5.57
N GLY A 49 8.99 -0.20 -5.81
CA GLY A 49 10.13 0.58 -5.40
C GLY A 49 11.34 0.37 -6.32
N ILE A 50 11.12 0.31 -7.62
CA ILE A 50 12.19 0.15 -8.61
C ILE A 50 12.61 1.54 -9.13
N VAL A 51 13.92 1.77 -9.19
CA VAL A 51 14.49 3.01 -9.75
C VAL A 51 14.10 3.16 -11.23
N PRO A 52 13.75 4.37 -11.71
CA PRO A 52 13.79 5.69 -11.05
C PRO A 52 12.45 6.17 -10.50
N PHE A 53 11.46 5.29 -10.36
CA PHE A 53 10.08 5.63 -10.03
C PHE A 53 9.90 6.14 -8.59
N ALA A 54 8.82 6.89 -8.37
CA ALA A 54 8.56 7.63 -7.14
C ALA A 54 8.61 6.77 -5.85
N GLY A 55 8.14 5.53 -5.91
CA GLY A 55 8.09 4.63 -4.75
C GLY A 55 9.44 4.18 -4.22
N PHE A 56 10.50 4.18 -5.03
CA PHE A 56 11.84 3.88 -4.59
C PHE A 56 12.34 4.90 -3.56
N TRP A 57 12.26 6.18 -3.90
CA TRP A 57 12.81 7.26 -3.08
C TRP A 57 12.20 7.35 -1.69
N SER A 58 10.90 7.14 -1.56
CA SER A 58 10.21 7.18 -0.26
C SER A 58 10.40 5.91 0.57
N LYS A 59 10.33 4.74 -0.06
CA LYS A 59 10.47 3.45 0.63
C LYS A 59 11.86 3.26 1.20
N ASP A 60 12.87 3.61 0.41
CA ASP A 60 14.27 3.46 0.78
C ASP A 60 14.65 4.36 1.96
N GLU A 61 14.13 5.60 2.00
CA GLU A 61 14.34 6.50 3.12
C GLU A 61 13.79 5.95 4.44
N VAL A 62 12.57 5.39 4.43
CA VAL A 62 11.97 4.77 5.63
C VAL A 62 12.78 3.55 6.10
N LEU A 63 13.22 2.70 5.18
CA LEU A 63 14.04 1.53 5.53
C LEU A 63 15.42 1.94 6.07
N TYR A 64 16.03 2.95 5.49
CA TYR A 64 17.30 3.47 5.93
C TYR A 64 17.23 4.05 7.35
N GLU A 65 16.21 4.85 7.65
CA GLU A 65 15.97 5.39 9.00
C GLU A 65 15.73 4.27 10.03
N ALA A 66 14.94 3.26 9.68
CA ALA A 66 14.73 2.10 10.55
C ALA A 66 16.05 1.36 10.85
N LEU A 67 16.91 1.18 9.85
CA LEU A 67 18.21 0.54 10.03
C LEU A 67 19.13 1.35 10.94
N ILE A 68 19.26 2.65 10.70
CA ILE A 68 20.11 3.55 11.46
C ILE A 68 19.70 3.61 12.91
N HIS A 69 18.41 3.83 13.16
CA HIS A 69 17.88 3.83 14.52
C HIS A 69 18.05 2.47 15.21
N GLY A 70 17.93 1.38 14.45
CA GLY A 70 18.16 0.04 14.96
C GLY A 70 19.59 -0.22 15.39
N LEU A 71 20.57 0.28 14.63
CA LEU A 71 22.00 0.12 14.93
C LEU A 71 22.51 1.10 15.99
N GLY A 72 21.88 2.28 16.09
CA GLY A 72 22.33 3.34 16.98
C GLY A 72 21.62 3.42 18.33
N THR A 73 20.58 2.62 18.54
CA THR A 73 19.80 2.62 19.79
C THR A 73 20.09 1.35 20.58
N GLU A 74 20.54 1.49 21.81
CA GLU A 74 20.79 0.36 22.70
C GLU A 74 19.47 -0.20 23.29
N GLY A 75 19.49 -1.51 23.64
CA GLY A 75 18.39 -2.18 24.31
C GLY A 75 17.24 -2.66 23.42
N SER A 76 16.06 -2.83 24.02
CA SER A 76 14.90 -3.41 23.35
C SER A 76 14.38 -2.58 22.18
N LEU A 77 14.50 -1.26 22.26
CA LEU A 77 14.02 -0.36 21.21
C LEU A 77 14.86 -0.49 19.92
N GLY A 78 16.18 -0.61 20.02
CA GLY A 78 17.03 -0.89 18.86
C GLY A 78 16.67 -2.22 18.18
N THR A 79 16.40 -3.26 18.99
CA THR A 79 15.92 -4.56 18.45
C THR A 79 14.60 -4.43 17.70
N VAL A 80 13.67 -3.61 18.19
CA VAL A 80 12.38 -3.36 17.51
C VAL A 80 12.61 -2.68 16.16
N PHE A 81 13.48 -1.68 16.06
CA PHE A 81 13.82 -1.04 14.79
C PHE A 81 14.48 -1.99 13.80
N LEU A 82 15.40 -2.85 14.26
CA LEU A 82 16.00 -3.88 13.40
C LEU A 82 15.00 -4.91 12.94
N ALA A 83 14.08 -5.33 13.80
CA ALA A 83 12.98 -6.21 13.41
C ALA A 83 12.07 -5.54 12.36
N ALA A 84 11.72 -4.27 12.56
CA ALA A 84 10.94 -3.49 11.59
C ALA A 84 11.65 -3.36 10.24
N TYR A 85 12.97 -3.14 10.24
CA TYR A 85 13.79 -3.14 9.03
C TYR A 85 13.76 -4.49 8.30
N ALA A 86 13.97 -5.59 9.02
CA ALA A 86 13.95 -6.94 8.45
C ALA A 86 12.56 -7.28 7.86
N MET A 87 11.49 -6.96 8.58
CA MET A 87 10.11 -7.12 8.09
C MET A 87 9.84 -6.23 6.87
N GLY A 88 10.37 -5.01 6.87
CA GLY A 88 10.29 -4.10 5.73
C GLY A 88 10.98 -4.66 4.48
N LEU A 89 12.16 -5.27 4.61
CA LEU A 89 12.85 -5.95 3.51
C LEU A 89 12.05 -7.14 2.96
N LEU A 90 11.45 -7.95 3.84
CA LEU A 90 10.55 -9.03 3.42
C LEU A 90 9.32 -8.48 2.69
N ALA A 91 8.74 -7.39 3.18
CA ALA A 91 7.63 -6.73 2.52
C ALA A 91 8.01 -6.19 1.13
N VAL A 92 9.23 -5.70 0.94
CA VAL A 92 9.75 -5.29 -0.38
C VAL A 92 9.81 -6.48 -1.34
N LEU A 93 10.37 -7.61 -0.92
CA LEU A 93 10.43 -8.83 -1.72
C LEU A 93 9.02 -9.30 -2.15
N PHE A 94 8.11 -9.40 -1.20
CA PHE A 94 6.73 -9.83 -1.49
C PHE A 94 5.98 -8.82 -2.33
N THR A 95 6.21 -7.51 -2.13
CA THR A 95 5.60 -6.47 -2.96
C THR A 95 6.04 -6.61 -4.42
N GLY A 96 7.34 -6.79 -4.67
CA GLY A 96 7.85 -7.10 -6.00
C GLY A 96 7.20 -8.34 -6.60
N PHE A 97 7.11 -9.41 -5.81
CA PHE A 97 6.52 -10.67 -6.27
C PHE A 97 5.03 -10.55 -6.62
N TYR A 98 4.16 -10.10 -5.70
CA TYR A 98 2.72 -10.08 -5.97
C TYR A 98 2.34 -9.07 -7.06
N THR A 99 3.03 -7.92 -7.09
CA THR A 99 2.77 -6.90 -8.10
C THR A 99 3.08 -7.41 -9.50
N PHE A 100 4.24 -8.03 -9.69
CA PHE A 100 4.61 -8.57 -11.00
C PHE A 100 3.91 -9.89 -11.33
N ARG A 101 3.45 -10.66 -10.34
CA ARG A 101 2.49 -11.76 -10.57
C ARG A 101 1.21 -11.24 -11.19
N MET A 102 0.65 -10.15 -10.65
CA MET A 102 -0.55 -9.50 -11.20
C MET A 102 -0.32 -9.01 -12.64
N VAL A 103 0.80 -8.32 -12.90
CA VAL A 103 1.17 -7.87 -14.26
C VAL A 103 1.32 -9.05 -15.22
N ALA A 104 1.98 -10.12 -14.80
CA ALA A 104 2.22 -11.30 -15.62
C ALA A 104 0.92 -12.01 -15.97
N LEU A 105 0.05 -12.27 -14.99
CA LEU A 105 -1.22 -12.95 -15.20
C LEU A 105 -2.19 -12.16 -16.05
N THR A 106 -2.25 -10.83 -15.88
CA THR A 106 -3.21 -9.99 -16.60
C THR A 106 -2.75 -9.66 -18.01
N PHE A 107 -1.51 -9.26 -18.18
CA PHE A 107 -1.06 -8.64 -19.42
C PHE A 107 -0.18 -9.54 -20.30
N HIS A 108 0.46 -10.56 -19.74
CA HIS A 108 1.36 -11.45 -20.45
C HIS A 108 0.72 -12.83 -20.71
N GLY A 109 1.48 -13.71 -21.36
CA GLY A 109 0.98 -15.01 -21.81
C GLY A 109 0.03 -14.91 -23.01
N GLU A 110 -0.79 -15.93 -23.17
CA GLU A 110 -1.87 -15.98 -24.17
C GLU A 110 -3.22 -15.65 -23.52
N PRO A 111 -4.21 -15.15 -24.30
CA PRO A 111 -5.58 -14.97 -23.78
C PRO A 111 -6.16 -16.32 -23.33
N ARG A 112 -6.69 -16.36 -22.13
CA ARG A 112 -7.23 -17.59 -21.55
C ARG A 112 -8.75 -17.74 -21.69
N THR A 113 -9.42 -16.66 -22.11
CA THR A 113 -10.86 -16.64 -22.40
C THR A 113 -11.13 -15.85 -23.68
N ASP A 114 -12.30 -16.04 -24.27
CA ASP A 114 -12.75 -15.27 -25.44
C ASP A 114 -12.82 -13.76 -25.13
N LEU A 115 -13.20 -13.40 -23.90
CA LEU A 115 -13.20 -12.02 -23.43
C LEU A 115 -11.78 -11.42 -23.41
N ALA A 116 -10.78 -12.18 -23.00
CA ALA A 116 -9.38 -11.73 -23.03
C ALA A 116 -8.83 -11.66 -24.45
N ALA A 117 -9.39 -12.47 -25.36
CA ALA A 117 -9.03 -12.44 -26.77
C ALA A 117 -9.56 -11.20 -27.50
N ASP A 118 -10.73 -10.68 -27.10
CA ASP A 118 -11.35 -9.48 -27.69
C ASP A 118 -11.97 -8.60 -26.60
N PRO A 119 -11.15 -7.94 -25.75
CA PRO A 119 -11.63 -7.11 -24.65
C PRO A 119 -12.29 -5.84 -25.17
N GLU A 120 -13.30 -5.35 -24.46
CA GLU A 120 -13.97 -4.10 -24.79
C GLU A 120 -13.01 -2.91 -24.80
N SER A 121 -13.18 -2.01 -25.77
CA SER A 121 -12.31 -0.85 -25.91
C SER A 121 -12.62 0.22 -24.85
N VAL A 122 -11.61 0.57 -24.06
CA VAL A 122 -11.73 1.63 -23.04
C VAL A 122 -11.54 3.00 -23.69
N GLY A 123 -12.41 3.94 -23.37
CA GLY A 123 -12.39 5.31 -23.92
C GLY A 123 -11.27 6.19 -23.38
N TRP A 124 -11.05 7.35 -24.02
CA TRP A 124 -10.05 8.34 -23.60
C TRP A 124 -10.39 9.05 -22.28
N ASN A 125 -11.64 9.04 -21.84
CA ASN A 125 -12.09 9.49 -20.53
C ASN A 125 -11.39 8.74 -19.38
N VAL A 126 -10.95 7.49 -19.59
CA VAL A 126 -10.18 6.68 -18.65
C VAL A 126 -8.69 6.69 -19.00
N LYS A 127 -8.33 6.54 -20.29
CA LYS A 127 -6.92 6.53 -20.73
C LYS A 127 -6.20 7.86 -20.46
N GLY A 128 -6.91 8.99 -20.55
CA GLY A 128 -6.35 10.32 -20.27
C GLY A 128 -5.83 10.45 -18.84
N PRO A 129 -6.68 10.29 -17.81
CA PRO A 129 -6.26 10.29 -16.41
C PRO A 129 -5.17 9.25 -16.10
N LEU A 130 -5.26 8.02 -16.66
CA LEU A 130 -4.20 7.01 -16.52
C LEU A 130 -2.85 7.51 -17.00
N SER A 131 -2.82 8.16 -18.18
CA SER A 131 -1.57 8.68 -18.75
C SER A 131 -0.97 9.79 -17.91
N VAL A 132 -1.80 10.71 -17.37
CA VAL A 132 -1.36 11.77 -16.48
C VAL A 132 -0.80 11.21 -15.19
N LEU A 133 -1.54 10.29 -14.54
CA LEU A 133 -1.08 9.63 -13.31
C LEU A 133 0.19 8.81 -13.54
N GLY A 134 0.31 8.16 -14.70
CA GLY A 134 1.51 7.42 -15.08
C GLY A 134 2.73 8.34 -15.21
N LEU A 135 2.57 9.50 -15.87
CA LEU A 135 3.63 10.50 -15.97
C LEU A 135 4.03 11.01 -14.57
N LEU A 136 3.06 11.35 -13.74
CA LEU A 136 3.34 11.80 -12.37
C LEU A 136 4.04 10.72 -11.54
N ALA A 137 3.59 9.47 -11.59
CA ALA A 137 4.24 8.36 -10.89
C ALA A 137 5.69 8.12 -11.35
N ALA A 138 5.99 8.40 -12.62
CA ALA A 138 7.35 8.30 -13.17
C ALA A 138 8.25 9.48 -12.74
N THR A 139 7.70 10.70 -12.61
CA THR A 139 8.48 11.92 -12.49
C THR A 139 8.55 12.53 -11.10
N THR A 140 7.52 12.35 -10.26
CA THR A 140 7.47 12.98 -8.93
C THR A 140 8.57 12.53 -7.98
N GLY A 141 9.14 11.35 -8.18
CA GLY A 141 10.29 10.89 -7.41
C GLY A 141 11.53 11.80 -7.53
N PHE A 142 11.68 12.49 -8.66
CA PHE A 142 12.77 13.42 -8.86
C PHE A 142 12.67 14.72 -8.04
N LEU A 143 11.52 14.97 -7.41
CA LEU A 143 11.35 16.11 -6.49
C LEU A 143 12.06 15.92 -5.14
N ASN A 144 12.44 14.70 -4.80
CA ASN A 144 13.13 14.39 -3.55
C ASN A 144 14.22 13.32 -3.75
N LEU A 145 15.35 13.74 -4.30
CA LEU A 145 16.51 12.88 -4.56
C LEU A 145 17.48 12.90 -3.35
N ALA A 146 17.00 12.65 -2.14
CA ALA A 146 17.82 12.69 -0.93
C ALA A 146 19.12 11.84 -1.00
N PRO A 147 19.12 10.61 -1.54
CA PRO A 147 20.36 9.84 -1.73
C PRO A 147 21.36 10.51 -2.68
N VAL A 148 20.87 11.16 -3.75
CA VAL A 148 21.74 11.87 -4.71
C VAL A 148 22.38 13.10 -4.05
N LYS A 149 21.64 13.84 -3.21
CA LYS A 149 22.20 14.94 -2.40
C LYS A 149 23.31 14.46 -1.50
N LYS A 150 23.11 13.34 -0.80
CA LYS A 150 24.12 12.75 0.10
C LYS A 150 25.41 12.34 -0.65
N LEU A 151 25.28 11.93 -1.92
CA LEU A 151 26.42 11.49 -2.74
C LEU A 151 27.15 12.61 -3.45
N THR A 152 26.42 13.59 -4.01
CA THR A 152 26.97 14.61 -4.91
C THR A 152 27.06 15.99 -4.29
N GLY A 153 26.43 16.20 -3.14
CA GLY A 153 26.27 17.53 -2.53
C GLY A 153 25.29 18.46 -3.27
N ALA A 154 24.65 17.98 -4.35
CA ALA A 154 23.71 18.78 -5.12
C ALA A 154 22.41 19.04 -4.33
N LYS A 155 21.87 20.26 -4.40
CA LYS A 155 20.61 20.62 -3.75
C LYS A 155 19.42 20.14 -4.60
N VAL A 156 19.13 18.83 -4.55
CA VAL A 156 18.07 18.17 -5.34
C VAL A 156 16.98 17.54 -4.46
N ASP A 157 16.85 18.01 -3.23
CA ASP A 157 15.89 17.58 -2.22
C ASP A 157 14.81 18.66 -1.97
N PHE A 158 14.17 19.11 -3.03
CA PHE A 158 13.21 20.22 -2.99
C PHE A 158 12.07 20.00 -1.98
N LEU A 159 11.51 18.80 -1.91
CA LEU A 159 10.42 18.48 -1.00
C LEU A 159 10.88 18.61 0.46
N HIS A 160 12.04 18.09 0.78
CA HIS A 160 12.61 18.15 2.13
C HIS A 160 12.92 19.59 2.53
N GLN A 161 13.54 20.39 1.63
CA GLN A 161 13.80 21.79 1.87
C GLN A 161 12.51 22.60 2.05
N TRP A 162 11.45 22.28 1.29
CA TRP A 162 10.15 22.94 1.41
C TRP A 162 9.46 22.59 2.73
N LEU A 163 9.52 21.35 3.18
CA LEU A 163 8.91 20.90 4.45
C LEU A 163 9.68 21.40 5.69
N GLU A 164 11.01 21.44 5.64
CA GLU A 164 11.86 21.87 6.75
C GLU A 164 12.26 23.35 6.69
N GLY A 165 12.02 24.01 5.57
CA GLY A 165 12.31 25.44 5.37
C GLY A 165 11.40 26.37 6.18
N PRO A 166 11.78 27.66 6.32
CA PRO A 166 11.01 28.65 7.10
C PRO A 166 9.56 28.83 6.60
N GLU A 167 9.31 28.65 5.30
CA GLU A 167 7.97 28.71 4.71
C GLU A 167 7.13 27.46 5.04
N GLY A 168 7.72 26.28 5.00
CA GLY A 168 7.07 25.05 5.41
C GLY A 168 6.84 25.00 6.92
N ALA A 169 7.77 25.53 7.71
CA ALA A 169 7.62 25.65 9.15
C ALA A 169 6.48 26.57 9.56
N ALA A 170 6.19 27.63 8.80
CA ALA A 170 5.07 28.52 9.05
C ALA A 170 3.71 27.87 8.73
N LEU A 171 3.64 27.07 7.67
CA LEU A 171 2.45 26.30 7.31
C LEU A 171 2.20 25.11 8.25
N MET A 172 3.27 24.51 8.75
CA MET A 172 3.28 23.36 9.67
C MET A 172 3.44 23.73 11.15
N ALA A 173 3.37 25.02 11.48
CA ALA A 173 3.64 25.53 12.84
C ALA A 173 2.71 24.95 13.93
N THR A 174 1.55 24.42 13.54
CA THR A 174 0.61 23.71 14.42
C THR A 174 0.80 22.19 14.47
N LEU A 175 1.52 21.62 13.48
CA LEU A 175 1.79 20.18 13.35
C LEU A 175 3.30 19.94 13.17
N SER A 176 4.15 20.78 13.77
CA SER A 176 5.54 20.88 13.38
C SER A 176 6.28 19.53 13.51
N ALA A 177 6.77 19.04 12.39
CA ALA A 177 7.79 18.00 12.37
C ALA A 177 8.98 18.35 13.30
N LYS A 178 9.25 19.65 13.49
CA LYS A 178 10.24 20.17 14.44
C LYS A 178 9.85 19.91 15.90
N HIS A 179 8.57 20.00 16.26
CA HIS A 179 8.09 19.64 17.59
C HIS A 179 8.15 18.11 17.80
N TYR A 180 7.84 17.35 16.76
CA TYR A 180 7.96 15.88 16.78
C TYR A 180 9.41 15.42 16.85
N LYS A 181 10.30 16.05 16.10
CA LYS A 181 11.76 15.83 16.19
C LYS A 181 12.31 16.15 17.57
N HIS A 182 11.85 17.22 18.20
CA HIS A 182 12.25 17.58 19.56
C HIS A 182 11.78 16.54 20.59
N LEU A 183 10.52 16.10 20.49
CA LEU A 183 9.99 15.03 21.35
C LEU A 183 10.71 13.69 21.13
N LEU A 184 11.00 13.33 19.89
CA LEU A 184 11.76 12.11 19.57
C LEU A 184 13.23 12.22 20.02
N HIS A 185 13.83 13.39 19.92
CA HIS A 185 15.19 13.63 20.40
C HIS A 185 15.27 13.53 21.92
N ASP A 186 14.29 14.01 22.65
CA ASP A 186 14.25 13.94 24.11
C ASP A 186 13.95 12.51 24.60
N VAL A 187 13.17 11.72 23.84
CA VAL A 187 12.85 10.32 24.16
C VAL A 187 13.94 9.36 23.72
N ASN A 188 14.68 9.68 22.66
CA ASN A 188 15.77 8.84 22.12
C ASN A 188 16.99 9.69 21.76
N PRO A 189 17.83 10.08 22.73
CA PRO A 189 19.02 10.90 22.52
C PRO A 189 20.16 10.17 21.77
N ALA A 190 19.93 8.97 21.23
CA ALA A 190 20.93 8.26 20.47
C ALA A 190 21.32 9.07 19.23
N HIS A 191 22.39 9.83 19.36
CA HIS A 191 23.12 10.39 18.23
C HIS A 191 23.71 9.24 17.43
N VAL A 192 22.93 8.70 16.51
CA VAL A 192 23.45 7.71 15.58
C VAL A 192 24.47 8.41 14.72
N THR A 193 25.72 8.17 15.00
CA THR A 193 26.81 8.42 14.05
C THR A 193 26.65 7.43 12.90
N ALA A 194 25.65 7.65 12.09
CA ALA A 194 25.29 6.88 10.90
C ALA A 194 26.30 6.99 9.78
N SER A 195 27.52 7.41 10.10
CA SER A 195 28.53 7.78 9.13
C SER A 195 29.24 6.60 8.45
N GLU A 196 29.10 5.37 8.96
CA GLU A 196 29.87 4.25 8.41
C GLU A 196 29.11 3.40 7.39
N LEU A 197 27.78 3.28 7.53
CA LEU A 197 26.93 2.63 6.53
C LEU A 197 26.31 3.69 5.62
N GLY A 198 26.95 3.94 4.49
CA GLY A 198 26.35 4.83 3.47
C GLY A 198 24.97 4.36 3.03
N PRO A 199 24.08 5.26 2.59
CA PRO A 199 22.70 4.93 2.21
C PRO A 199 22.61 3.98 1.00
N LEU A 200 23.70 3.78 0.28
CA LEU A 200 23.73 2.96 -0.94
C LEU A 200 23.56 1.46 -0.68
N LEU A 201 24.12 0.95 0.41
CA LEU A 201 24.06 -0.49 0.69
C LEU A 201 22.62 -0.95 1.02
N PRO A 202 21.88 -0.30 1.93
CA PRO A 202 20.47 -0.62 2.17
C PRO A 202 19.60 -0.42 0.92
N ALA A 203 19.83 0.66 0.14
CA ALA A 203 19.12 0.92 -1.10
C ALA A 203 19.36 -0.17 -2.16
N ALA A 204 20.61 -0.61 -2.33
CA ALA A 204 20.94 -1.69 -3.24
C ALA A 204 20.32 -3.02 -2.80
N LEU A 205 20.27 -3.30 -1.49
CA LEU A 205 19.65 -4.49 -0.94
C LEU A 205 18.13 -4.49 -1.18
N SER A 206 17.47 -3.38 -0.86
CA SER A 206 16.01 -3.24 -1.07
C SER A 206 15.65 -3.34 -2.55
N LEU A 207 16.39 -2.66 -3.43
CA LEU A 207 16.23 -2.75 -4.87
C LEU A 207 16.47 -4.18 -5.38
N GLY A 208 17.53 -4.84 -4.92
CA GLY A 208 17.84 -6.23 -5.27
C GLY A 208 16.71 -7.19 -4.90
N LEU A 209 16.12 -7.04 -3.73
CA LEU A 209 14.97 -7.83 -3.28
C LEU A 209 13.71 -7.55 -4.11
N ALA A 210 13.42 -6.27 -4.40
CA ALA A 210 12.29 -5.89 -5.25
C ALA A 210 12.40 -6.51 -6.65
N VAL A 211 13.57 -6.39 -7.27
CA VAL A 211 13.86 -6.95 -8.60
C VAL A 211 13.81 -8.49 -8.56
N THR A 212 14.36 -9.11 -7.53
CA THR A 212 14.31 -10.58 -7.36
C THR A 212 12.86 -11.07 -7.27
N GLY A 213 12.03 -10.44 -6.42
CA GLY A 213 10.62 -10.75 -6.31
C GLY A 213 9.88 -10.63 -7.66
N ALA A 214 10.14 -9.52 -8.37
CA ALA A 214 9.57 -9.27 -9.68
C ALA A 214 9.98 -10.32 -10.72
N LEU A 215 11.26 -10.65 -10.81
CA LEU A 215 11.80 -11.63 -11.77
C LEU A 215 11.27 -13.04 -11.50
N VAL A 216 11.20 -13.45 -10.22
CA VAL A 216 10.64 -14.76 -9.83
C VAL A 216 9.17 -14.83 -10.23
N ALA A 217 8.38 -13.80 -9.92
CA ALA A 217 6.98 -13.76 -10.32
C ALA A 217 6.82 -13.81 -11.84
N PHE A 218 7.61 -13.04 -12.57
CA PHE A 218 7.57 -13.02 -14.03
C PHE A 218 7.92 -14.39 -14.63
N ARG A 219 8.95 -15.08 -14.11
CA ARG A 219 9.32 -16.42 -14.57
C ARG A 219 8.24 -17.47 -14.31
N LEU A 220 7.54 -17.36 -13.19
CA LEU A 220 6.52 -18.34 -12.80
C LEU A 220 5.20 -18.15 -13.54
N TYR A 221 4.81 -16.89 -13.82
CA TYR A 221 3.45 -16.55 -14.27
C TYR A 221 3.35 -15.94 -15.67
N ALA A 222 4.45 -15.46 -16.29
CA ALA A 222 4.41 -14.94 -17.66
C ALA A 222 4.51 -16.05 -18.73
N THR A 223 3.96 -17.21 -18.45
CA THR A 223 3.89 -18.38 -19.33
C THR A 223 2.54 -18.42 -20.05
N PRO A 224 2.41 -19.12 -21.19
CA PRO A 224 1.10 -19.29 -21.84
C PRO A 224 0.04 -19.91 -20.93
N GLU A 225 0.41 -20.93 -20.18
CA GLU A 225 -0.44 -21.63 -19.21
C GLU A 225 0.19 -21.55 -17.81
N PRO A 226 -0.09 -20.48 -17.04
CA PRO A 226 0.45 -20.37 -15.69
C PRO A 226 -0.22 -21.37 -14.75
N THR A 227 0.57 -21.99 -13.89
CA THR A 227 0.09 -22.94 -12.88
C THR A 227 -0.10 -22.28 -11.52
N GLU A 228 -1.05 -22.78 -10.74
CA GLU A 228 -1.27 -22.32 -9.37
C GLU A 228 -0.24 -22.96 -8.41
N HIS A 229 0.89 -22.29 -8.23
CA HIS A 229 1.98 -22.78 -7.37
C HIS A 229 1.62 -22.82 -5.89
N THR A 230 0.63 -22.05 -5.46
CA THR A 230 0.15 -21.98 -4.07
C THR A 230 -0.55 -23.24 -3.61
N ALA A 231 -1.08 -24.06 -4.54
CA ALA A 231 -1.70 -25.35 -4.22
C ALA A 231 -0.78 -26.32 -3.44
N LYS A 232 0.55 -26.11 -3.55
CA LYS A 232 1.55 -26.90 -2.81
C LYS A 232 1.63 -26.58 -1.31
N LEU A 233 1.00 -25.49 -0.87
CA LEU A 233 1.00 -25.05 0.55
C LEU A 233 0.00 -25.84 1.42
N GLY A 234 -0.86 -26.69 0.83
CA GLY A 234 -1.83 -27.50 1.57
C GLY A 234 -2.75 -26.65 2.46
N GLY A 235 -2.95 -27.03 3.72
CA GLY A 235 -3.83 -26.33 4.64
C GLY A 235 -3.47 -24.85 4.90
N LEU A 236 -2.22 -24.42 4.65
CA LEU A 236 -1.86 -23.01 4.70
C LEU A 236 -2.50 -22.24 3.54
N GLN A 237 -2.65 -22.86 2.38
CA GLN A 237 -3.37 -22.25 1.26
C GLN A 237 -4.83 -21.95 1.63
N ASP A 238 -5.51 -22.88 2.30
CA ASP A 238 -6.92 -22.70 2.68
C ASP A 238 -7.10 -21.50 3.64
N VAL A 239 -6.20 -21.35 4.60
CA VAL A 239 -6.19 -20.20 5.52
C VAL A 239 -5.96 -18.89 4.78
N LEU A 240 -4.99 -18.88 3.85
CA LEU A 240 -4.65 -17.68 3.06
C LEU A 240 -5.75 -17.34 2.04
N TYR A 241 -6.33 -18.35 1.41
CA TYR A 241 -7.40 -18.21 0.44
C TYR A 241 -8.69 -17.65 1.06
N ASN A 242 -9.03 -18.13 2.26
CA ASN A 242 -10.17 -17.63 3.04
C ASN A 242 -9.84 -16.35 3.85
N ASN A 243 -8.79 -15.62 3.47
CA ASN A 243 -8.47 -14.33 4.08
C ASN A 243 -8.30 -14.41 5.61
N TYR A 244 -7.66 -15.49 6.09
CA TYR A 244 -7.50 -15.82 7.52
C TYR A 244 -8.83 -16.00 8.27
N TYR A 245 -9.91 -16.32 7.58
CA TYR A 245 -11.28 -16.40 8.12
C TYR A 245 -11.74 -15.11 8.79
N GLN A 246 -11.22 -13.97 8.32
CA GLN A 246 -11.52 -12.66 8.92
C GLN A 246 -12.98 -12.25 8.68
N ASP A 247 -13.51 -12.56 7.51
CA ASP A 247 -14.90 -12.25 7.17
C ASP A 247 -15.88 -13.05 8.03
N GLU A 248 -15.62 -14.34 8.23
CA GLU A 248 -16.40 -15.21 9.10
C GLU A 248 -16.36 -14.74 10.54
N TYR A 249 -15.17 -14.35 11.04
CA TYR A 249 -15.02 -13.80 12.36
C TYR A 249 -15.79 -12.48 12.55
N GLN A 250 -15.75 -11.59 11.56
CA GLN A 250 -16.50 -10.32 11.61
C GLN A 250 -18.00 -10.54 11.60
N VAL A 251 -18.49 -11.44 10.74
CA VAL A 251 -19.92 -11.82 10.71
C VAL A 251 -20.33 -12.46 12.04
N TRP A 252 -19.51 -13.37 12.58
CA TRP A 252 -19.76 -13.96 13.91
C TRP A 252 -19.83 -12.90 15.01
N LEU A 253 -18.89 -11.96 15.02
CA LEU A 253 -18.87 -10.86 16.00
C LEU A 253 -20.11 -9.98 15.89
N ALA A 254 -20.50 -9.62 14.66
CA ALA A 254 -21.68 -8.80 14.42
C ALA A 254 -22.97 -9.49 14.90
N THR A 255 -23.14 -10.77 14.57
CA THR A 255 -24.37 -11.52 14.89
C THR A 255 -24.45 -11.98 16.33
N ASN A 256 -23.32 -12.39 16.93
CA ASN A 256 -23.35 -13.02 18.26
C ASN A 256 -22.98 -12.08 19.40
N VAL A 257 -22.39 -10.92 19.10
CA VAL A 257 -21.99 -9.95 20.13
C VAL A 257 -22.72 -8.62 19.92
N VAL A 258 -22.59 -8.02 18.73
CA VAL A 258 -23.10 -6.66 18.50
C VAL A 258 -24.64 -6.64 18.46
N GLN A 259 -25.28 -7.55 17.74
CA GLN A 259 -26.75 -7.60 17.68
C GLN A 259 -27.42 -7.87 19.03
N PRO A 260 -26.96 -8.83 19.85
CA PRO A 260 -27.52 -9.00 21.21
C PRO A 260 -27.31 -7.77 22.09
N LEU A 261 -26.15 -7.12 22.03
CA LEU A 261 -25.91 -5.88 22.78
C LEU A 261 -26.81 -4.73 22.32
N ALA A 262 -27.03 -4.60 21.02
CA ALA A 262 -27.98 -3.63 20.47
C ALA A 262 -29.42 -3.92 20.97
N GLY A 263 -29.84 -5.19 21.01
CA GLY A 263 -31.13 -5.58 21.57
C GLY A 263 -31.29 -5.26 23.06
N VAL A 264 -30.23 -5.43 23.85
CA VAL A 264 -30.24 -5.00 25.25
C VAL A 264 -30.36 -3.49 25.37
N ALA A 265 -29.59 -2.74 24.57
CA ALA A 265 -29.66 -1.27 24.55
C ALA A 265 -31.05 -0.77 24.16
N ASP A 266 -31.67 -1.36 23.14
CA ASP A 266 -33.03 -1.06 22.69
C ASP A 266 -34.07 -1.36 23.79
N THR A 267 -33.93 -2.50 24.49
CA THR A 267 -34.78 -2.85 25.60
C THR A 267 -34.66 -1.86 26.77
N VAL A 268 -33.46 -1.42 27.09
CA VAL A 268 -33.20 -0.42 28.13
C VAL A 268 -33.80 0.94 27.73
N ASP A 269 -33.63 1.34 26.49
CA ASP A 269 -34.17 2.61 25.98
C ASP A 269 -35.70 2.61 26.03
N GLN A 270 -36.37 1.62 25.45
CA GLN A 270 -37.82 1.53 25.41
C GLN A 270 -38.47 1.31 26.80
N SER A 271 -37.87 0.48 27.64
CA SER A 271 -38.48 0.15 28.92
C SER A 271 -38.15 1.13 30.06
N LEU A 272 -36.93 1.66 30.09
CA LEU A 272 -36.48 2.58 31.15
C LEU A 272 -36.67 4.04 30.75
N VAL A 273 -36.13 4.44 29.59
CA VAL A 273 -36.14 5.86 29.20
C VAL A 273 -37.55 6.27 28.77
N ASP A 274 -38.16 5.59 27.84
CA ASP A 274 -39.50 5.89 27.35
C ASP A 274 -40.56 5.65 28.45
N GLY A 275 -40.41 4.56 29.22
CA GLY A 275 -41.29 4.28 30.37
C GLY A 275 -41.30 5.36 31.45
N VAL A 276 -40.14 5.95 31.75
CA VAL A 276 -40.04 7.07 32.70
C VAL A 276 -40.65 8.35 32.10
N VAL A 277 -40.39 8.63 30.84
CA VAL A 277 -40.94 9.80 30.12
C VAL A 277 -42.49 9.71 30.05
N ASP A 278 -43.03 8.56 29.73
CA ASP A 278 -44.47 8.32 29.65
C ASP A 278 -45.11 8.38 31.05
N GLY A 279 -44.44 7.85 32.04
CA GLY A 279 -44.88 7.94 33.42
C GLY A 279 -44.96 9.38 33.95
N VAL A 280 -43.94 10.18 33.70
CA VAL A 280 -43.92 11.61 34.09
C VAL A 280 -45.00 12.38 33.32
N SER A 281 -45.15 12.10 32.04
CA SER A 281 -46.15 12.73 31.19
C SER A 281 -47.58 12.41 31.63
N SER A 282 -47.86 11.16 31.99
CA SER A 282 -49.17 10.73 32.47
C SER A 282 -49.55 11.31 33.85
N VAL A 283 -48.59 11.40 34.78
CA VAL A 283 -48.76 12.08 36.07
C VAL A 283 -49.00 13.58 35.89
N SER A 284 -48.26 14.22 34.99
CA SER A 284 -48.47 15.64 34.67
C SER A 284 -49.85 15.93 34.11
N LEU A 285 -50.31 15.09 33.20
CA LEU A 285 -51.66 15.19 32.58
C LEU A 285 -52.80 14.90 33.58
N SER A 286 -52.58 14.02 34.54
CA SER A 286 -53.59 13.66 35.53
C SER A 286 -53.70 14.66 36.70
N SER A 287 -52.66 15.51 36.90
CA SER A 287 -52.57 16.52 37.97
C SER A 287 -53.00 17.93 37.52
N GLY A 288 -53.27 18.16 36.22
CA GLY A 288 -53.78 19.42 35.65
C GLY A 288 -55.26 19.31 35.33
#